data_8cf3d228b30bb8a06ba8fcd02ed4c24b
#
_entry.id   8cf3d228b30bb8a06ba8fcd02ed4c24b
#
_cell.length_a   1.000
_cell.length_b   1.000
_cell.length_c   1.000
_cell.angle_alpha   90.00
_cell.angle_beta   90.00
_cell.angle_gamma   90.00
#
_symmetry.space_group_name_H-M   'P 1'
#
loop_
_entity.id
_entity.type
_entity.pdbx_description
1 polymer ?
#
loop_
_entity_poly.entity_id
_entity_poly.type
_entity_poly.pdbx_seq_one_letter_code
_entity_poly.pdbx_strand_id
1 'polypeptide(L)'
;MPNIYQEGLDKNTANYTPLTPLTFIARSAYIYPERTAVIHGQRRYSWLETFTRVRRLASALTDHGIGEGDTVAVMLNNTPEMVECHFGVPVTGAVLNTLNTRLDAETIAFMLKHGEARVLITDREYSPTVKKALAVLRSQILVIDVDDPEYSGPGERLGTQEYEQFIAGGSPEFPWGGPADEWDAISLNYTSGTTGNPKGVVYHHRGAYLNSMSNIVSWGMPPHSVYLWTLPMFHCNGWCFVWTMAANAGTNVCLRRVDPKLIFEAIRAHRVTHYCGAPIVHSLMANAPADLRAGITHQVAGLIAAAPPPAAVIEAMANIGVDLTHVYGLTETYGPAAVCAKHANWAALPVAEQVDLNGRQGVRYHAQEAITVLDPASMEEVPWDKETMGEIMFRGNLVMKGYLKNPKATAESFAGGWYHTGDLAVMHADGYVKIKDRSKDVIISGGENISSIEVEDVLYKHPAVIAAAVVATPDRTWGEVPCAFIELREGAAPSEQEVIEFCRQHMARFKVPKRVIFCTLPKTSTGKIQKYVLREQAKSAAAIE
;
A
#
# COMPACT_ATOMS: atom_id res chain seq x y z
N MET A 1 -17.02 22.51 40.70
CA MET A 1 -18.39 22.73 40.21
C MET A 1 -18.67 21.63 39.23
N PRO A 2 -19.87 21.03 39.21
CA PRO A 2 -20.19 20.07 38.13
C PRO A 2 -20.09 20.77 36.78
N ASN A 3 -19.63 20.02 35.78
CA ASN A 3 -19.52 20.53 34.42
C ASN A 3 -20.91 20.57 33.79
N ILE A 4 -21.48 21.76 33.62
CA ILE A 4 -22.84 21.95 33.09
C ILE A 4 -23.04 21.32 31.68
N TYR A 5 -21.96 21.07 30.93
CA TYR A 5 -21.98 20.42 29.60
C TYR A 5 -21.96 18.88 29.69
N GLN A 6 -22.06 18.30 30.89
CA GLN A 6 -22.14 16.85 31.12
C GLN A 6 -23.44 16.42 31.78
N GLU A 7 -24.26 17.36 32.24
CA GLU A 7 -25.50 17.07 32.92
C GLU A 7 -26.66 16.90 31.92
N GLY A 8 -27.19 15.66 31.84
CA GLY A 8 -28.30 15.32 30.93
C GLY A 8 -27.92 15.31 29.43
N LEU A 9 -26.62 15.26 29.10
CA LEU A 9 -26.09 15.29 27.73
C LEU A 9 -25.33 14.02 27.37
N ASP A 10 -25.78 12.88 27.88
CA ASP A 10 -25.16 11.59 27.62
C ASP A 10 -25.34 11.14 26.17
N LYS A 11 -24.40 10.28 25.71
CA LYS A 11 -24.51 9.59 24.43
C LYS A 11 -25.75 8.71 24.42
N ASN A 12 -26.48 8.72 23.31
CA ASN A 12 -27.62 7.84 23.07
C ASN A 12 -27.71 7.49 21.57
N THR A 13 -28.65 6.63 21.20
CA THR A 13 -28.80 6.16 19.81
C THR A 13 -29.16 7.24 18.80
N ALA A 14 -29.61 8.41 19.24
CA ALA A 14 -29.92 9.54 18.35
C ALA A 14 -28.69 10.39 18.02
N ASN A 15 -27.69 10.44 18.89
CA ASN A 15 -26.57 11.37 18.78
C ASN A 15 -25.19 10.71 18.70
N TYR A 16 -25.13 9.38 18.84
CA TYR A 16 -23.87 8.64 18.78
C TYR A 16 -24.00 7.28 18.09
N THR A 17 -23.11 6.99 17.17
CA THR A 17 -22.86 5.67 16.60
C THR A 17 -21.36 5.50 16.37
N PRO A 18 -20.79 4.29 16.60
CA PRO A 18 -19.38 4.03 16.30
C PRO A 18 -19.04 4.30 14.82
N LEU A 19 -17.88 4.90 14.57
CA LEU A 19 -17.40 5.14 13.21
C LEU A 19 -17.03 3.81 12.54
N THR A 20 -17.58 3.57 11.36
CA THR A 20 -17.24 2.41 10.54
C THR A 20 -17.43 2.71 9.05
N PRO A 21 -16.51 2.28 8.16
CA PRO A 21 -16.67 2.46 6.72
C PRO A 21 -17.81 1.61 6.13
N LEU A 22 -18.38 0.69 6.90
CA LEU A 22 -19.53 -0.13 6.48
C LEU A 22 -20.78 0.71 6.18
N THR A 23 -20.90 1.89 6.77
CA THR A 23 -22.00 2.82 6.50
C THR A 23 -21.97 3.39 5.09
N PHE A 24 -20.79 3.45 4.47
CA PHE A 24 -20.62 4.08 3.16
C PHE A 24 -21.33 3.33 2.04
N ILE A 25 -21.20 2.01 1.99
CA ILE A 25 -21.85 1.19 0.96
C ILE A 25 -23.38 1.24 1.09
N ALA A 26 -23.91 1.18 2.30
CA ALA A 26 -25.33 1.28 2.56
C ALA A 26 -25.91 2.63 2.08
N ARG A 27 -25.19 3.73 2.39
CA ARG A 27 -25.54 5.06 1.91
C ARG A 27 -25.52 5.15 0.38
N SER A 28 -24.49 4.63 -0.27
CA SER A 28 -24.35 4.68 -1.72
C SER A 28 -25.40 3.83 -2.43
N ALA A 29 -25.74 2.65 -1.90
CA ALA A 29 -26.82 1.83 -2.40
C ALA A 29 -28.20 2.48 -2.24
N TYR A 30 -28.40 3.21 -1.15
CA TYR A 30 -29.68 3.90 -0.90
C TYR A 30 -29.87 5.13 -1.80
N ILE A 31 -28.83 5.97 -1.97
CA ILE A 31 -28.94 7.25 -2.69
C ILE A 31 -28.73 7.07 -4.20
N TYR A 32 -27.84 6.15 -4.59
CA TYR A 32 -27.43 5.92 -5.98
C TYR A 32 -27.59 4.44 -6.40
N PRO A 33 -28.77 3.82 -6.23
CA PRO A 33 -28.95 2.37 -6.40
C PRO A 33 -28.51 1.87 -7.77
N GLU A 34 -28.78 2.61 -8.83
CA GLU A 34 -28.53 2.21 -10.22
C GLU A 34 -27.14 2.62 -10.73
N ARG A 35 -26.42 3.44 -9.95
CA ARG A 35 -25.09 3.88 -10.36
C ARG A 35 -24.11 2.71 -10.32
N THR A 36 -23.31 2.57 -11.38
CA THR A 36 -22.26 1.54 -11.47
C THR A 36 -21.25 1.68 -10.32
N ALA A 37 -21.14 0.64 -9.50
CA ALA A 37 -20.20 0.53 -8.38
C ALA A 37 -18.91 -0.19 -8.80
N VAL A 38 -19.04 -1.27 -9.60
CA VAL A 38 -17.91 -2.13 -9.98
C VAL A 38 -18.01 -2.51 -11.46
N ILE A 39 -16.87 -2.45 -12.14
CA ILE A 39 -16.66 -2.93 -13.51
C ILE A 39 -15.49 -3.92 -13.49
N HIS A 40 -15.67 -5.12 -14.06
CA HIS A 40 -14.63 -6.12 -14.24
C HIS A 40 -14.87 -6.91 -15.54
N GLY A 41 -14.06 -6.65 -16.54
CA GLY A 41 -14.30 -7.18 -17.88
C GLY A 41 -15.69 -6.77 -18.38
N GLN A 42 -16.54 -7.78 -18.65
CA GLN A 42 -17.92 -7.57 -19.06
C GLN A 42 -18.90 -7.45 -17.88
N ARG A 43 -18.49 -7.82 -16.67
CA ARG A 43 -19.33 -7.74 -15.47
C ARG A 43 -19.46 -6.30 -15.00
N ARG A 44 -20.69 -5.90 -14.72
CA ARG A 44 -21.01 -4.60 -14.14
C ARG A 44 -22.02 -4.78 -13.03
N TYR A 45 -21.76 -4.18 -11.90
CA TYR A 45 -22.67 -4.17 -10.75
C TYR A 45 -22.96 -2.73 -10.34
N SER A 46 -24.22 -2.43 -10.08
CA SER A 46 -24.66 -1.19 -9.47
C SER A 46 -24.34 -1.18 -7.96
N TRP A 47 -24.52 -0.02 -7.31
CA TRP A 47 -24.36 0.04 -5.85
C TRP A 47 -25.39 -0.82 -5.12
N LEU A 48 -26.64 -0.88 -5.61
CA LEU A 48 -27.67 -1.75 -5.01
C LEU A 48 -27.33 -3.23 -5.19
N GLU A 49 -26.92 -3.64 -6.38
CA GLU A 49 -26.50 -5.02 -6.64
C GLU A 49 -25.28 -5.40 -5.79
N THR A 50 -24.27 -4.55 -5.74
CA THR A 50 -23.07 -4.78 -4.92
C THR A 50 -23.46 -4.90 -3.44
N PHE A 51 -24.31 -4.03 -2.92
CA PHE A 51 -24.78 -4.09 -1.54
C PHE A 51 -25.58 -5.36 -1.25
N THR A 52 -26.43 -5.78 -2.18
CA THR A 52 -27.20 -7.02 -2.07
C THR A 52 -26.27 -8.24 -2.03
N ARG A 53 -25.25 -8.30 -2.88
CA ARG A 53 -24.25 -9.38 -2.90
C ARG A 53 -23.43 -9.42 -1.60
N VAL A 54 -23.04 -8.27 -1.11
CA VAL A 54 -22.34 -8.13 0.18
C VAL A 54 -23.17 -8.64 1.35
N ARG A 55 -24.48 -8.34 1.39
CA ARG A 55 -25.40 -8.88 2.42
C ARG A 55 -25.55 -10.39 2.32
N ARG A 56 -25.62 -10.93 1.11
CA ARG A 56 -25.63 -12.39 0.88
C ARG A 56 -24.34 -13.05 1.37
N LEU A 57 -23.18 -12.45 1.10
CA LEU A 57 -21.89 -12.94 1.60
C LEU A 57 -21.89 -12.97 3.13
N ALA A 58 -22.33 -11.89 3.77
CA ALA A 58 -22.40 -11.79 5.24
C ALA A 58 -23.32 -12.86 5.83
N SER A 59 -24.52 -13.06 5.26
CA SER A 59 -25.45 -14.10 5.67
C SER A 59 -24.83 -15.50 5.53
N ALA A 60 -24.26 -15.80 4.36
CA ALA A 60 -23.65 -17.10 4.11
C ALA A 60 -22.48 -17.40 5.07
N LEU A 61 -21.65 -16.40 5.37
CA LEU A 61 -20.59 -16.53 6.39
C LEU A 61 -21.17 -16.82 7.77
N THR A 62 -22.21 -16.08 8.18
CA THR A 62 -22.87 -16.26 9.48
C THR A 62 -23.56 -17.62 9.59
N ASP A 63 -24.18 -18.11 8.53
CA ASP A 63 -24.78 -19.45 8.47
C ASP A 63 -23.72 -20.57 8.63
N HIS A 64 -22.45 -20.28 8.32
CA HIS A 64 -21.31 -21.16 8.59
C HIS A 64 -20.63 -20.88 9.95
N GLY A 65 -21.28 -20.12 10.83
CA GLY A 65 -20.81 -19.82 12.17
C GLY A 65 -19.65 -18.83 12.23
N ILE A 66 -19.48 -17.98 11.21
CA ILE A 66 -18.48 -16.90 11.21
C ILE A 66 -19.08 -15.64 11.81
N GLY A 67 -18.39 -15.03 12.76
CA GLY A 67 -18.85 -13.85 13.47
C GLY A 67 -17.72 -13.11 14.17
N GLU A 68 -18.06 -12.42 15.24
CA GLU A 68 -17.15 -11.55 15.99
C GLU A 68 -15.85 -12.26 16.41
N GLY A 69 -14.73 -11.65 16.08
CA GLY A 69 -13.40 -12.15 16.40
C GLY A 69 -12.85 -13.26 15.50
N ASP A 70 -13.66 -13.83 14.61
CA ASP A 70 -13.20 -14.79 13.61
C ASP A 70 -12.38 -14.11 12.51
N THR A 71 -11.47 -14.84 11.89
CA THR A 71 -10.69 -14.34 10.75
C THR A 71 -11.14 -15.03 9.46
N VAL A 72 -11.46 -14.22 8.46
CA VAL A 72 -11.69 -14.65 7.07
C VAL A 72 -10.51 -14.21 6.22
N ALA A 73 -9.72 -15.16 5.77
CA ALA A 73 -8.60 -14.91 4.86
C ALA A 73 -9.10 -14.83 3.41
N VAL A 74 -8.54 -13.90 2.63
CA VAL A 74 -8.93 -13.68 1.24
C VAL A 74 -7.68 -13.54 0.37
N MET A 75 -7.54 -14.41 -0.63
CA MET A 75 -6.43 -14.41 -1.59
C MET A 75 -6.95 -14.25 -3.01
N LEU A 76 -7.27 -13.03 -3.39
CA LEU A 76 -7.89 -12.67 -4.66
C LEU A 76 -7.09 -11.57 -5.38
N ASN A 77 -7.23 -11.52 -6.69
CA ASN A 77 -6.87 -10.37 -7.50
C ASN A 77 -7.83 -9.19 -7.26
N ASN A 78 -7.62 -8.08 -7.95
CA ASN A 78 -8.56 -6.96 -7.95
C ASN A 78 -9.83 -7.36 -8.73
N THR A 79 -10.79 -7.93 -8.05
CA THR A 79 -12.04 -8.46 -8.61
C THR A 79 -13.25 -7.94 -7.81
N PRO A 80 -14.48 -8.07 -8.33
CA PRO A 80 -15.67 -7.70 -7.57
C PRO A 80 -15.78 -8.41 -6.22
N GLU A 81 -15.43 -9.69 -6.16
CA GLU A 81 -15.46 -10.52 -4.95
C GLU A 81 -14.52 -9.97 -3.88
N MET A 82 -13.37 -9.42 -4.28
CA MET A 82 -12.45 -8.76 -3.35
C MET A 82 -13.08 -7.47 -2.79
N VAL A 83 -13.76 -6.67 -3.61
CA VAL A 83 -14.52 -5.49 -3.14
C VAL A 83 -15.59 -5.93 -2.15
N GLU A 84 -16.35 -6.97 -2.46
CA GLU A 84 -17.44 -7.50 -1.63
C GLU A 84 -16.93 -7.98 -0.26
N CYS A 85 -15.78 -8.65 -0.22
CA CYS A 85 -15.16 -9.12 1.03
C CYS A 85 -14.81 -7.97 1.99
N HIS A 86 -14.46 -6.78 1.48
CA HIS A 86 -14.15 -5.62 2.34
C HIS A 86 -15.33 -5.10 3.15
N PHE A 87 -16.54 -5.48 2.79
CA PHE A 87 -17.77 -5.12 3.50
C PHE A 87 -18.45 -6.34 4.12
N GLY A 88 -18.58 -7.43 3.35
CA GLY A 88 -19.32 -8.61 3.77
C GLY A 88 -18.68 -9.39 4.90
N VAL A 89 -17.36 -9.37 5.01
CA VAL A 89 -16.65 -9.97 6.14
C VAL A 89 -16.82 -9.11 7.40
N PRO A 90 -16.42 -7.82 7.41
CA PRO A 90 -16.46 -7.03 8.64
C PRO A 90 -17.86 -6.78 9.21
N VAL A 91 -18.91 -6.81 8.39
CA VAL A 91 -20.28 -6.60 8.91
C VAL A 91 -20.76 -7.76 9.76
N THR A 92 -20.16 -8.95 9.66
CA THR A 92 -20.42 -10.09 10.55
C THR A 92 -19.71 -9.96 11.91
N GLY A 93 -18.85 -8.94 12.08
CA GLY A 93 -17.92 -8.81 13.20
C GLY A 93 -16.59 -9.55 13.00
N ALA A 94 -16.44 -10.29 11.90
CA ALA A 94 -15.20 -10.98 11.56
C ALA A 94 -14.14 -10.03 11.00
N VAL A 95 -12.87 -10.43 11.12
CA VAL A 95 -11.71 -9.68 10.68
C VAL A 95 -11.29 -10.12 9.28
N LEU A 96 -11.25 -9.20 8.33
CA LEU A 96 -10.79 -9.45 6.97
C LEU A 96 -9.26 -9.56 6.92
N ASN A 97 -8.73 -10.71 6.54
CA ASN A 97 -7.29 -10.92 6.33
C ASN A 97 -6.97 -11.04 4.84
N THR A 98 -6.50 -9.96 4.21
CA THR A 98 -6.14 -9.96 2.80
C THR A 98 -4.71 -10.47 2.59
N LEU A 99 -4.56 -11.57 1.85
CA LEU A 99 -3.28 -12.21 1.60
C LEU A 99 -2.68 -11.74 0.28
N ASN A 100 -1.37 -11.54 0.30
CA ASN A 100 -0.61 -11.21 -0.90
C ASN A 100 -0.56 -12.44 -1.84
N THR A 101 -1.00 -12.27 -3.08
CA THR A 101 -1.14 -13.31 -4.09
C THR A 101 0.19 -13.89 -4.62
N ARG A 102 1.33 -13.31 -4.25
CA ARG A 102 2.67 -13.73 -4.68
C ARG A 102 3.50 -14.39 -3.59
N LEU A 103 2.87 -14.74 -2.47
CA LEU A 103 3.55 -15.42 -1.37
C LEU A 103 3.76 -16.91 -1.68
N ASP A 104 4.80 -17.48 -1.06
CA ASP A 104 5.01 -18.91 -1.05
C ASP A 104 4.06 -19.63 -0.09
N ALA A 105 3.99 -20.97 -0.25
CA ALA A 105 3.05 -21.80 0.49
C ALA A 105 3.31 -21.80 2.02
N GLU A 106 4.56 -21.74 2.46
CA GLU A 106 4.92 -21.75 3.88
C GLU A 106 4.49 -20.43 4.56
N THR A 107 4.72 -19.31 3.88
CA THR A 107 4.31 -18.00 4.34
C THR A 107 2.78 -17.88 4.42
N ILE A 108 2.05 -18.39 3.42
CA ILE A 108 0.58 -18.43 3.45
C ILE A 108 0.09 -19.30 4.61
N ALA A 109 0.65 -20.52 4.78
CA ALA A 109 0.29 -21.41 5.89
C ALA A 109 0.57 -20.76 7.26
N PHE A 110 1.69 -20.04 7.39
CA PHE A 110 1.99 -19.26 8.60
C PHE A 110 0.91 -18.20 8.85
N MET A 111 0.54 -17.40 7.85
CA MET A 111 -0.45 -16.33 8.01
C MET A 111 -1.83 -16.88 8.38
N LEU A 112 -2.28 -17.95 7.72
CA LEU A 112 -3.54 -18.62 8.04
C LEU A 112 -3.56 -19.14 9.48
N LYS A 113 -2.48 -19.78 9.92
CA LYS A 113 -2.33 -20.30 11.28
C LYS A 113 -2.22 -19.19 12.32
N HIS A 114 -1.36 -18.20 12.08
CA HIS A 114 -1.12 -17.09 13.01
C HIS A 114 -2.36 -16.20 13.18
N GLY A 115 -3.08 -15.93 12.08
CA GLY A 115 -4.33 -15.19 12.06
C GLY A 115 -5.55 -16.03 12.49
N GLU A 116 -5.39 -17.33 12.76
CA GLU A 116 -6.48 -18.26 13.13
C GLU A 116 -7.63 -18.21 12.12
N ALA A 117 -7.29 -18.21 10.83
CA ALA A 117 -8.28 -18.13 9.76
C ALA A 117 -9.22 -19.34 9.78
N ARG A 118 -10.55 -19.09 9.83
CA ARG A 118 -11.60 -20.11 9.76
C ARG A 118 -12.09 -20.33 8.33
N VAL A 119 -12.00 -19.31 7.49
CA VAL A 119 -12.38 -19.33 6.08
C VAL A 119 -11.22 -18.83 5.25
N LEU A 120 -11.02 -19.43 4.07
CA LEU A 120 -10.17 -18.93 3.01
C LEU A 120 -11.00 -18.79 1.73
N ILE A 121 -11.15 -17.55 1.24
CA ILE A 121 -11.71 -17.27 -0.07
C ILE A 121 -10.54 -17.07 -1.02
N THR A 122 -10.44 -17.90 -2.07
CA THR A 122 -9.27 -17.90 -2.96
C THR A 122 -9.63 -18.03 -4.43
N ASP A 123 -8.89 -17.37 -5.29
CA ASP A 123 -9.01 -17.53 -6.73
C ASP A 123 -8.33 -18.82 -7.18
N ARG A 124 -8.95 -19.56 -8.10
CA ARG A 124 -8.41 -20.81 -8.64
C ARG A 124 -7.02 -20.66 -9.29
N GLU A 125 -6.66 -19.47 -9.74
CA GLU A 125 -5.30 -19.16 -10.23
C GLU A 125 -4.22 -19.52 -9.21
N TYR A 126 -4.53 -19.34 -7.92
CA TYR A 126 -3.57 -19.58 -6.82
C TYR A 126 -3.63 -20.99 -6.25
N SER A 127 -4.50 -21.86 -6.79
CA SER A 127 -4.68 -23.23 -6.28
C SER A 127 -3.40 -24.04 -6.15
N PRO A 128 -2.38 -23.98 -7.04
CA PRO A 128 -1.15 -24.74 -6.87
C PRO A 128 -0.38 -24.39 -5.61
N THR A 129 -0.36 -23.11 -5.24
CA THR A 129 0.34 -22.61 -4.03
C THR A 129 -0.51 -22.80 -2.79
N VAL A 130 -1.81 -22.49 -2.87
CA VAL A 130 -2.76 -22.64 -1.76
C VAL A 130 -2.90 -24.10 -1.34
N LYS A 131 -2.95 -25.04 -2.28
CA LYS A 131 -2.99 -26.50 -1.99
C LYS A 131 -1.80 -26.94 -1.14
N LYS A 132 -0.61 -26.46 -1.46
CA LYS A 132 0.60 -26.73 -0.67
C LYS A 132 0.49 -26.08 0.71
N ALA A 133 0.02 -24.84 0.79
CA ALA A 133 -0.16 -24.14 2.07
C ALA A 133 -1.15 -24.86 3.00
N LEU A 134 -2.28 -25.32 2.47
CA LEU A 134 -3.28 -26.10 3.22
C LEU A 134 -2.72 -27.44 3.71
N ALA A 135 -1.88 -28.11 2.92
CA ALA A 135 -1.21 -29.34 3.33
C ALA A 135 -0.24 -29.12 4.51
N VAL A 136 0.45 -27.97 4.57
CA VAL A 136 1.32 -27.57 5.68
C VAL A 136 0.50 -27.18 6.91
N LEU A 137 -0.63 -26.50 6.72
CA LEU A 137 -1.48 -25.96 7.79
C LEU A 137 -2.02 -27.04 8.75
N ARG A 138 -2.33 -28.24 8.23
CA ARG A 138 -2.87 -29.40 9.01
C ARG A 138 -4.13 -29.13 9.83
N SER A 139 -4.79 -28.00 9.64
CA SER A 139 -6.07 -27.63 10.26
C SER A 139 -7.17 -27.57 9.21
N GLN A 140 -8.40 -27.88 9.64
CA GLN A 140 -9.54 -27.70 8.75
C GLN A 140 -9.89 -26.23 8.67
N ILE A 141 -9.99 -25.74 7.45
CA ILE A 141 -10.45 -24.39 7.10
C ILE A 141 -11.50 -24.51 6.00
N LEU A 142 -12.55 -23.73 6.07
CA LEU A 142 -13.54 -23.66 4.98
C LEU A 142 -12.89 -22.93 3.79
N VAL A 143 -12.78 -23.61 2.66
CA VAL A 143 -12.26 -23.03 1.42
C VAL A 143 -13.41 -22.73 0.47
N ILE A 144 -13.46 -21.50 -0.02
CA ILE A 144 -14.43 -21.01 -1.01
C ILE A 144 -13.62 -20.56 -2.23
N ASP A 145 -13.89 -21.17 -3.38
CA ASP A 145 -13.16 -20.87 -4.60
C ASP A 145 -13.87 -19.76 -5.40
N VAL A 146 -13.09 -18.83 -5.93
CA VAL A 146 -13.55 -17.83 -6.90
C VAL A 146 -13.15 -18.27 -8.29
N ASP A 147 -14.13 -18.39 -9.17
CA ASP A 147 -13.96 -18.79 -10.57
C ASP A 147 -14.17 -17.56 -11.47
N ASP A 148 -13.15 -16.69 -11.52
CA ASP A 148 -13.23 -15.44 -12.28
C ASP A 148 -13.27 -15.71 -13.80
N PRO A 149 -14.33 -15.31 -14.54
CA PRO A 149 -14.44 -15.51 -15.98
C PRO A 149 -13.36 -14.79 -16.81
N GLU A 150 -12.71 -13.75 -16.24
CA GLU A 150 -11.57 -13.06 -16.89
C GLU A 150 -10.26 -13.86 -16.77
N TYR A 151 -10.27 -15.02 -16.10
CA TYR A 151 -9.12 -15.91 -15.99
C TYR A 151 -9.33 -17.21 -16.76
N SER A 152 -8.60 -17.38 -17.85
CA SER A 152 -8.63 -18.59 -18.70
C SER A 152 -7.45 -19.54 -18.45
N GLY A 153 -6.59 -19.23 -17.47
CA GLY A 153 -5.41 -20.03 -17.15
C GLY A 153 -5.73 -21.32 -16.37
N PRO A 154 -4.69 -22.13 -16.07
CA PRO A 154 -4.84 -23.37 -15.30
C PRO A 154 -5.15 -23.08 -13.83
N GLY A 155 -5.81 -24.03 -13.17
CA GLY A 155 -6.15 -23.98 -11.75
C GLY A 155 -7.30 -24.91 -11.44
N GLU A 156 -7.39 -25.35 -10.19
CA GLU A 156 -8.44 -26.25 -9.71
C GLU A 156 -9.22 -25.61 -8.57
N ARG A 157 -10.43 -26.05 -8.32
CA ARG A 157 -11.17 -25.72 -7.11
C ARG A 157 -10.64 -26.57 -5.97
N LEU A 158 -10.36 -25.93 -4.83
CA LEU A 158 -9.83 -26.60 -3.64
C LEU A 158 -10.90 -26.83 -2.58
N GLY A 159 -11.94 -26.01 -2.58
CA GLY A 159 -13.09 -26.11 -1.69
C GLY A 159 -14.22 -26.94 -2.27
N THR A 160 -15.28 -27.05 -1.47
CA THR A 160 -16.52 -27.72 -1.87
C THR A 160 -17.55 -26.76 -2.45
N GLN A 161 -17.31 -25.46 -2.33
CA GLN A 161 -18.24 -24.41 -2.77
C GLN A 161 -17.50 -23.37 -3.61
N GLU A 162 -18.17 -22.92 -4.65
CA GLU A 162 -17.76 -21.78 -5.46
C GLU A 162 -18.45 -20.52 -4.93
N TYR A 163 -17.81 -19.37 -5.06
CA TYR A 163 -18.22 -18.11 -4.44
C TYR A 163 -19.65 -17.69 -4.81
N GLU A 164 -20.03 -17.76 -6.08
CA GLU A 164 -21.38 -17.41 -6.54
C GLU A 164 -22.44 -18.33 -5.94
N GLN A 165 -22.13 -19.64 -5.82
CA GLN A 165 -23.00 -20.60 -5.17
C GLN A 165 -23.09 -20.35 -3.66
N PHE A 166 -21.96 -20.00 -3.03
CA PHE A 166 -21.89 -19.68 -1.61
C PHE A 166 -22.79 -18.49 -1.26
N ILE A 167 -22.63 -17.37 -1.97
CA ILE A 167 -23.44 -16.18 -1.71
C ILE A 167 -24.90 -16.33 -2.13
N ALA A 168 -25.21 -17.17 -3.15
CA ALA A 168 -26.59 -17.43 -3.56
C ALA A 168 -27.41 -18.09 -2.44
N GLY A 169 -26.77 -18.84 -1.54
CA GLY A 169 -27.40 -19.42 -0.35
C GLY A 169 -27.73 -18.40 0.73
N GLY A 170 -27.08 -17.25 0.74
CA GLY A 170 -27.27 -16.22 1.77
C GLY A 170 -28.46 -15.29 1.51
N SER A 171 -29.02 -14.74 2.60
CA SER A 171 -30.14 -13.81 2.55
C SER A 171 -29.73 -12.41 2.05
N PRO A 172 -30.42 -11.82 1.08
CA PRO A 172 -30.22 -10.42 0.69
C PRO A 172 -30.71 -9.43 1.77
N GLU A 173 -31.46 -9.91 2.76
CA GLU A 173 -32.05 -9.12 3.86
C GLU A 173 -31.20 -9.22 5.15
N PHE A 174 -29.94 -9.70 5.05
CA PHE A 174 -29.05 -9.74 6.22
C PHE A 174 -29.02 -8.38 6.93
N PRO A 175 -29.20 -8.32 8.27
CA PRO A 175 -29.19 -7.08 9.02
C PRO A 175 -27.88 -6.31 8.82
N TRP A 176 -28.00 -5.03 8.47
CA TRP A 176 -26.84 -4.18 8.25
C TRP A 176 -26.58 -3.34 9.49
N GLY A 177 -25.38 -3.44 10.05
CA GLY A 177 -24.97 -2.73 11.26
C GLY A 177 -23.49 -2.37 11.24
N GLY A 178 -23.06 -1.74 12.32
CA GLY A 178 -21.65 -1.45 12.61
C GLY A 178 -21.15 -2.27 13.80
N PRO A 179 -19.87 -2.11 14.19
CA PRO A 179 -19.30 -2.71 15.39
C PRO A 179 -19.94 -2.13 16.65
N ALA A 180 -19.80 -2.84 17.76
CA ALA A 180 -20.19 -2.32 19.08
C ALA A 180 -19.26 -1.18 19.53
N ASP A 181 -17.97 -1.29 19.20
CA ASP A 181 -16.94 -0.27 19.44
C ASP A 181 -16.19 0.01 18.11
N GLU A 182 -15.98 1.28 17.80
CA GLU A 182 -15.18 1.70 16.64
C GLU A 182 -13.71 1.29 16.75
N TRP A 183 -13.26 0.83 17.91
CA TRP A 183 -11.93 0.25 18.15
C TRP A 183 -11.87 -1.25 17.81
N ASP A 184 -12.99 -1.90 17.51
CA ASP A 184 -13.00 -3.30 17.08
C ASP A 184 -12.18 -3.51 15.81
N ALA A 185 -11.60 -4.71 15.67
CA ALA A 185 -10.77 -5.03 14.52
C ALA A 185 -11.62 -5.17 13.26
N ILE A 186 -11.24 -4.46 12.18
CA ILE A 186 -11.88 -4.58 10.87
C ILE A 186 -11.06 -5.43 9.91
N SER A 187 -9.73 -5.32 9.98
CA SER A 187 -8.86 -6.12 9.12
C SER A 187 -7.49 -6.40 9.71
N LEU A 188 -6.85 -7.43 9.16
CA LEU A 188 -5.52 -7.91 9.48
C LEU A 188 -4.67 -7.89 8.21
N ASN A 189 -3.56 -7.16 8.24
CA ASN A 189 -2.64 -7.02 7.11
C ASN A 189 -1.24 -7.46 7.53
N TYR A 190 -0.60 -8.33 6.75
CA TYR A 190 0.76 -8.77 7.07
C TYR A 190 1.81 -7.94 6.35
N THR A 191 2.82 -7.49 7.10
CA THR A 191 4.00 -6.86 6.52
C THR A 191 5.00 -7.93 6.10
N SER A 192 5.73 -7.69 5.02
CA SER A 192 6.89 -8.48 4.68
C SER A 192 8.01 -8.17 5.69
N GLY A 193 8.12 -8.99 6.73
CA GLY A 193 9.20 -8.87 7.70
C GLY A 193 10.58 -8.99 7.02
N THR A 194 11.47 -8.05 7.32
CA THR A 194 12.86 -8.10 6.79
C THR A 194 13.79 -8.94 7.64
N THR A 195 13.31 -9.43 8.80
CA THR A 195 14.14 -10.13 9.81
C THR A 195 13.41 -11.28 10.50
N GLY A 196 12.43 -11.92 9.85
CA GLY A 196 11.69 -13.04 10.46
C GLY A 196 10.29 -13.22 9.87
N ASN A 197 9.43 -13.89 10.60
CA ASN A 197 8.04 -14.09 10.19
C ASN A 197 7.31 -12.74 10.01
N PRO A 198 6.40 -12.64 9.03
CA PRO A 198 5.59 -11.45 8.82
C PRO A 198 4.83 -11.03 10.09
N LYS A 199 4.75 -9.72 10.35
CA LYS A 199 3.96 -9.18 11.45
C LYS A 199 2.53 -8.91 10.98
N GLY A 200 1.54 -9.33 11.76
CA GLY A 200 0.13 -9.07 11.48
C GLY A 200 -0.29 -7.72 12.06
N VAL A 201 -0.50 -6.74 11.21
CA VAL A 201 -0.97 -5.39 11.56
C VAL A 201 -2.49 -5.39 11.66
N VAL A 202 -3.02 -5.01 12.82
CA VAL A 202 -4.47 -4.99 13.07
C VAL A 202 -5.02 -3.59 12.90
N TYR A 203 -6.04 -3.45 12.03
CA TYR A 203 -6.79 -2.22 11.81
C TYR A 203 -8.06 -2.19 12.64
N HIS A 204 -8.48 -0.99 13.07
CA HIS A 204 -9.77 -0.75 13.69
C HIS A 204 -10.73 0.01 12.76
N HIS A 205 -12.04 -0.12 12.99
CA HIS A 205 -13.07 0.52 12.17
C HIS A 205 -12.90 2.05 12.08
N ARG A 206 -12.58 2.70 13.22
CA ARG A 206 -12.35 4.15 13.28
C ARG A 206 -11.27 4.61 12.31
N GLY A 207 -10.10 3.97 12.31
CA GLY A 207 -8.98 4.33 11.42
C GLY A 207 -9.34 4.13 9.96
N ALA A 208 -9.99 3.01 9.62
CA ALA A 208 -10.44 2.73 8.26
C ALA A 208 -11.46 3.77 7.76
N TYR A 209 -12.43 4.17 8.60
CA TYR A 209 -13.39 5.23 8.29
C TYR A 209 -12.68 6.57 8.03
N LEU A 210 -11.83 7.00 8.95
CA LEU A 210 -11.16 8.30 8.88
C LEU A 210 -10.15 8.36 7.74
N ASN A 211 -9.42 7.27 7.46
CA ASN A 211 -8.51 7.24 6.30
C ASN A 211 -9.28 7.29 4.98
N SER A 212 -10.39 6.58 4.88
CA SER A 212 -11.25 6.63 3.69
C SER A 212 -11.74 8.04 3.39
N MET A 213 -12.18 8.78 4.42
CA MET A 213 -12.58 10.18 4.28
C MET A 213 -11.38 11.10 3.98
N SER A 214 -10.23 10.85 4.62
CA SER A 214 -9.00 11.61 4.36
C SER A 214 -8.50 11.45 2.93
N ASN A 215 -8.63 10.29 2.31
CA ASN A 215 -8.31 10.10 0.90
C ASN A 215 -9.11 11.07 0.00
N ILE A 216 -10.41 11.23 0.27
CA ILE A 216 -11.27 12.15 -0.50
C ILE A 216 -10.78 13.59 -0.32
N VAL A 217 -10.57 14.03 0.91
CA VAL A 217 -10.22 15.42 1.23
C VAL A 217 -8.79 15.74 0.83
N SER A 218 -7.82 14.87 1.16
CA SER A 218 -6.39 15.13 0.91
C SER A 218 -6.03 15.08 -0.57
N TRP A 219 -6.78 14.33 -1.38
CA TRP A 219 -6.58 14.23 -2.82
C TRP A 219 -7.55 15.11 -3.63
N GLY A 220 -8.53 15.72 -2.97
CA GLY A 220 -9.54 16.55 -3.65
C GLY A 220 -10.41 15.74 -4.60
N MET A 221 -10.78 14.51 -4.24
CA MET A 221 -11.58 13.64 -5.10
C MET A 221 -13.00 14.20 -5.30
N PRO A 222 -13.42 14.47 -6.54
CA PRO A 222 -14.81 14.88 -6.79
C PRO A 222 -15.77 13.71 -6.54
N PRO A 223 -17.06 14.00 -6.26
CA PRO A 223 -18.07 12.95 -6.19
C PRO A 223 -18.09 12.11 -7.45
N HIS A 224 -18.35 10.82 -7.29
CA HIS A 224 -18.51 9.89 -8.41
C HIS A 224 -17.24 9.67 -9.24
N SER A 225 -16.05 9.80 -8.64
CA SER A 225 -14.79 9.47 -9.29
C SER A 225 -14.80 8.05 -9.84
N VAL A 226 -14.10 7.83 -10.95
CA VAL A 226 -13.87 6.51 -11.53
C VAL A 226 -12.44 6.09 -11.21
N TYR A 227 -12.28 5.04 -10.41
CA TYR A 227 -11.01 4.59 -9.88
C TYR A 227 -10.55 3.28 -10.53
N LEU A 228 -9.34 3.29 -11.12
CA LEU A 228 -8.73 2.09 -11.71
C LEU A 228 -7.83 1.39 -10.68
N TRP A 229 -8.08 0.12 -10.47
CA TRP A 229 -7.36 -0.72 -9.53
C TRP A 229 -6.04 -1.26 -10.12
N THR A 230 -5.04 -0.40 -10.24
CA THR A 230 -3.65 -0.78 -10.50
C THR A 230 -2.88 -1.12 -9.21
N LEU A 231 -3.34 -0.58 -8.07
CA LEU A 231 -2.90 -0.95 -6.75
C LEU A 231 -3.57 -2.28 -6.35
N PRO A 232 -2.83 -3.29 -5.83
CA PRO A 232 -3.46 -4.50 -5.31
C PRO A 232 -4.36 -4.19 -4.09
N MET A 233 -5.62 -4.64 -4.14
CA MET A 233 -6.58 -4.44 -3.03
C MET A 233 -6.13 -5.12 -1.74
N PHE A 234 -5.34 -6.19 -1.82
CA PHE A 234 -4.80 -6.86 -0.63
C PHE A 234 -3.72 -6.05 0.10
N HIS A 235 -3.06 -5.11 -0.58
CA HIS A 235 -1.95 -4.36 0.01
C HIS A 235 -2.47 -3.19 0.83
N CYS A 236 -2.24 -3.22 2.15
CA CYS A 236 -2.79 -2.26 3.12
C CYS A 236 -4.31 -2.03 2.89
N ASN A 237 -5.05 -3.10 2.64
CA ASN A 237 -6.46 -3.08 2.19
C ASN A 237 -6.73 -2.03 1.11
N GLY A 238 -5.91 -2.10 0.04
CA GLY A 238 -6.00 -1.17 -1.08
C GLY A 238 -5.91 0.31 -0.68
N TRP A 239 -5.12 0.63 0.37
CA TRP A 239 -4.98 1.98 0.94
C TRP A 239 -6.32 2.59 1.35
N CYS A 240 -7.24 1.77 1.83
CA CYS A 240 -8.62 2.13 2.16
C CYS A 240 -9.48 2.61 0.97
N PHE A 241 -8.98 2.55 -0.29
CA PHE A 241 -9.73 3.05 -1.45
C PHE A 241 -10.98 2.23 -1.75
N VAL A 242 -11.08 0.97 -1.34
CA VAL A 242 -12.33 0.21 -1.47
C VAL A 242 -13.47 0.91 -0.70
N TRP A 243 -13.20 1.31 0.53
CA TRP A 243 -14.15 2.06 1.36
C TRP A 243 -14.30 3.52 0.92
N THR A 244 -13.20 4.16 0.47
CA THR A 244 -13.21 5.51 -0.11
C THR A 244 -14.16 5.60 -1.30
N MET A 245 -14.13 4.62 -2.21
CA MET A 245 -14.99 4.60 -3.37
C MET A 245 -16.47 4.43 -3.01
N ALA A 246 -16.76 3.66 -1.95
CA ALA A 246 -18.11 3.59 -1.41
C ALA A 246 -18.55 4.93 -0.78
N ALA A 247 -17.68 5.63 -0.04
CA ALA A 247 -18.00 6.95 0.53
C ALA A 247 -18.29 7.98 -0.56
N ASN A 248 -17.58 7.90 -1.68
CA ASN A 248 -17.69 8.81 -2.83
C ASN A 248 -18.80 8.43 -3.83
N ALA A 249 -19.49 7.30 -3.64
CA ALA A 249 -20.38 6.68 -4.63
C ALA A 249 -19.72 6.62 -6.02
N GLY A 250 -18.42 6.30 -6.05
CA GLY A 250 -17.60 6.22 -7.25
C GLY A 250 -17.74 4.88 -7.96
N THR A 251 -16.96 4.68 -9.01
CA THR A 251 -16.93 3.42 -9.77
C THR A 251 -15.56 2.76 -9.62
N ASN A 252 -15.52 1.51 -9.17
CA ASN A 252 -14.34 0.68 -9.12
C ASN A 252 -14.15 -0.01 -10.48
N VAL A 253 -13.08 0.29 -11.20
CA VAL A 253 -12.69 -0.44 -12.41
C VAL A 253 -11.61 -1.43 -11.98
N CYS A 254 -12.00 -2.69 -11.86
CA CYS A 254 -11.12 -3.76 -11.42
C CYS A 254 -10.20 -4.19 -12.57
N LEU A 255 -8.92 -4.33 -12.25
CA LEU A 255 -7.89 -4.75 -13.18
C LEU A 255 -7.13 -5.93 -12.59
N ARG A 256 -7.30 -7.10 -13.21
CA ARG A 256 -6.69 -8.35 -12.73
C ARG A 256 -5.17 -8.35 -12.83
N ARG A 257 -4.62 -7.68 -13.85
CA ARG A 257 -3.17 -7.56 -14.07
C ARG A 257 -2.79 -6.12 -14.40
N VAL A 258 -1.64 -5.71 -13.89
CA VAL A 258 -1.04 -4.42 -14.23
C VAL A 258 -0.30 -4.60 -15.56
N ASP A 259 -0.93 -4.14 -16.63
CA ASP A 259 -0.42 -4.16 -18.01
C ASP A 259 -0.70 -2.79 -18.65
N PRO A 260 0.29 -2.14 -19.30
CA PRO A 260 0.09 -0.81 -19.87
C PRO A 260 -1.07 -0.73 -20.88
N LYS A 261 -1.24 -1.75 -21.73
CA LYS A 261 -2.33 -1.78 -22.71
C LYS A 261 -3.69 -1.78 -22.00
N LEU A 262 -3.87 -2.68 -21.02
CA LEU A 262 -5.11 -2.77 -20.25
C LEU A 262 -5.39 -1.50 -19.45
N ILE A 263 -4.35 -0.87 -18.89
CA ILE A 263 -4.47 0.41 -18.16
C ILE A 263 -5.00 1.51 -19.09
N PHE A 264 -4.37 1.71 -20.25
CA PHE A 264 -4.79 2.77 -21.18
C PHE A 264 -6.15 2.50 -21.82
N GLU A 265 -6.47 1.23 -22.13
CA GLU A 265 -7.80 0.82 -22.58
C GLU A 265 -8.86 1.15 -21.52
N ALA A 266 -8.64 0.79 -20.26
CA ALA A 266 -9.55 1.08 -19.16
C ALA A 266 -9.73 2.60 -18.95
N ILE A 267 -8.63 3.38 -18.98
CA ILE A 267 -8.68 4.85 -18.85
C ILE A 267 -9.60 5.45 -19.91
N ARG A 268 -9.47 5.04 -21.16
CA ARG A 268 -10.30 5.53 -22.27
C ARG A 268 -11.74 5.02 -22.19
N ALA A 269 -11.93 3.71 -22.04
CA ALA A 269 -13.25 3.07 -22.09
C ALA A 269 -14.15 3.49 -20.94
N HIS A 270 -13.60 3.67 -19.75
CA HIS A 270 -14.36 3.98 -18.54
C HIS A 270 -14.18 5.41 -18.04
N ARG A 271 -13.42 6.24 -18.76
CA ARG A 271 -13.07 7.62 -18.35
C ARG A 271 -12.52 7.66 -16.92
N VAL A 272 -11.56 6.78 -16.63
CA VAL A 272 -10.90 6.70 -15.33
C VAL A 272 -10.34 8.07 -14.94
N THR A 273 -10.66 8.52 -13.74
CA THR A 273 -10.22 9.82 -13.22
C THR A 273 -9.09 9.69 -12.18
N HIS A 274 -9.02 8.55 -11.50
CA HIS A 274 -8.08 8.32 -10.39
C HIS A 274 -7.50 6.92 -10.43
N TYR A 275 -6.25 6.77 -10.00
CA TYR A 275 -5.61 5.48 -9.71
C TYR A 275 -4.43 5.67 -8.75
N CYS A 276 -4.00 4.57 -8.11
CA CYS A 276 -2.80 4.57 -7.27
C CYS A 276 -1.82 3.53 -7.78
N GLY A 277 -0.53 3.81 -7.69
CA GLY A 277 0.47 2.85 -8.14
C GLY A 277 1.84 3.02 -7.46
N ALA A 278 2.60 1.94 -7.43
CA ALA A 278 4.02 1.99 -7.13
C ALA A 278 4.79 2.62 -8.31
N PRO A 279 6.04 3.10 -8.13
CA PRO A 279 6.84 3.72 -9.18
C PRO A 279 6.94 2.88 -10.45
N ILE A 280 6.97 1.56 -10.33
CA ILE A 280 7.03 0.65 -11.48
C ILE A 280 5.80 0.76 -12.40
N VAL A 281 4.62 0.98 -11.85
CA VAL A 281 3.37 1.16 -12.63
C VAL A 281 3.48 2.41 -13.48
N HIS A 282 3.90 3.53 -12.88
CA HIS A 282 4.08 4.79 -13.57
C HIS A 282 5.18 4.72 -14.63
N SER A 283 6.30 4.03 -14.32
CA SER A 283 7.38 3.79 -15.29
C SER A 283 6.91 2.95 -16.48
N LEU A 284 6.11 1.91 -16.25
CA LEU A 284 5.50 1.10 -17.32
C LEU A 284 4.57 1.95 -18.20
N MET A 285 3.76 2.81 -17.60
CA MET A 285 2.88 3.72 -18.35
C MET A 285 3.68 4.77 -19.13
N ALA A 286 4.68 5.39 -18.52
CA ALA A 286 5.54 6.41 -19.15
C ALA A 286 6.32 5.87 -20.36
N ASN A 287 6.76 4.62 -20.29
CA ASN A 287 7.53 3.94 -21.35
C ASN A 287 6.67 3.13 -22.32
N ALA A 288 5.34 3.13 -22.19
CA ALA A 288 4.46 2.43 -23.13
C ALA A 288 4.57 3.03 -24.55
N PRO A 289 4.32 2.25 -25.61
CA PRO A 289 4.27 2.73 -27.00
C PRO A 289 3.37 3.96 -27.15
N ALA A 290 3.73 4.87 -28.05
CA ALA A 290 3.04 6.16 -28.23
C ALA A 290 1.57 6.00 -28.63
N ASP A 291 1.25 4.99 -29.44
CA ASP A 291 -0.12 4.65 -29.84
C ASP A 291 -0.99 4.20 -28.66
N LEU A 292 -0.44 3.47 -27.70
CA LEU A 292 -1.13 3.10 -26.48
C LEU A 292 -1.39 4.31 -25.56
N ARG A 293 -0.43 5.24 -25.48
CA ARG A 293 -0.53 6.44 -24.64
C ARG A 293 -1.49 7.50 -25.20
N ALA A 294 -1.78 7.44 -26.50
CA ALA A 294 -2.65 8.41 -27.17
C ALA A 294 -4.13 8.27 -26.76
N GLY A 295 -4.90 9.35 -26.94
CA GLY A 295 -6.36 9.34 -26.86
C GLY A 295 -6.92 9.50 -25.43
N ILE A 296 -6.13 9.82 -24.42
CA ILE A 296 -6.65 10.33 -23.15
C ILE A 296 -7.07 11.79 -23.37
N THR A 297 -8.37 12.09 -23.20
CA THR A 297 -8.96 13.41 -23.47
C THR A 297 -9.43 14.13 -22.20
N HIS A 298 -9.05 13.62 -21.03
CA HIS A 298 -9.41 14.16 -19.72
C HIS A 298 -8.22 14.02 -18.76
N GLN A 299 -8.23 14.80 -17.71
CA GLN A 299 -7.21 14.73 -16.68
C GLN A 299 -7.38 13.46 -15.85
N VAL A 300 -6.28 12.78 -15.56
CA VAL A 300 -6.21 11.63 -14.67
C VAL A 300 -5.30 11.98 -13.49
N ALA A 301 -5.77 11.75 -12.28
CA ALA A 301 -4.98 11.92 -11.08
C ALA A 301 -4.36 10.58 -10.63
N GLY A 302 -3.06 10.57 -10.36
CA GLY A 302 -2.32 9.40 -9.88
C GLY A 302 -1.69 9.63 -8.51
N LEU A 303 -1.84 8.69 -7.57
CA LEU A 303 -1.01 8.68 -6.37
C LEU A 303 0.17 7.73 -6.55
N ILE A 304 1.34 8.19 -6.14
CA ILE A 304 2.57 7.41 -6.13
C ILE A 304 3.14 7.34 -4.72
N ALA A 305 3.55 6.14 -4.29
CA ALA A 305 4.18 5.90 -3.00
C ALA A 305 5.31 4.87 -3.10
N ALA A 306 5.96 4.57 -2.00
CA ALA A 306 7.06 3.63 -1.79
C ALA A 306 8.45 4.18 -2.15
N ALA A 307 8.61 5.04 -3.13
CA ALA A 307 9.82 5.80 -3.42
C ALA A 307 9.45 7.11 -4.12
N PRO A 308 10.25 8.17 -4.00
CA PRO A 308 10.04 9.39 -4.77
C PRO A 308 10.05 9.09 -6.27
N PRO A 309 9.10 9.64 -7.05
CA PRO A 309 9.09 9.42 -8.48
C PRO A 309 10.28 10.14 -9.13
N PRO A 310 11.02 9.48 -10.03
CA PRO A 310 12.04 10.15 -10.83
C PRO A 310 11.45 11.31 -11.64
N ALA A 311 12.21 12.39 -11.80
CA ALA A 311 11.80 13.57 -12.57
C ALA A 311 11.22 13.23 -13.96
N ALA A 312 11.93 12.36 -14.68
CA ALA A 312 11.53 11.91 -16.02
C ALA A 312 10.17 11.20 -16.02
N VAL A 313 9.83 10.50 -14.94
CA VAL A 313 8.52 9.84 -14.81
C VAL A 313 7.43 10.86 -14.59
N ILE A 314 7.63 11.86 -13.70
CA ILE A 314 6.66 12.94 -13.47
C ILE A 314 6.36 13.68 -14.77
N GLU A 315 7.41 14.08 -15.51
CA GLU A 315 7.29 14.79 -16.78
C GLU A 315 6.59 13.94 -17.85
N ALA A 316 7.00 12.67 -18.01
CA ALA A 316 6.39 11.77 -18.97
C ALA A 316 4.90 11.52 -18.68
N MET A 317 4.52 11.41 -17.40
CA MET A 317 3.13 11.23 -16.98
C MET A 317 2.31 12.52 -17.20
N ALA A 318 2.87 13.68 -16.91
CA ALA A 318 2.22 14.97 -17.19
C ALA A 318 1.93 15.16 -18.70
N ASN A 319 2.87 14.76 -19.56
CA ASN A 319 2.74 14.84 -21.01
C ASN A 319 1.63 13.96 -21.59
N ILE A 320 1.16 12.97 -20.86
CA ILE A 320 0.00 12.11 -21.23
C ILE A 320 -1.27 12.44 -20.44
N GLY A 321 -1.32 13.58 -19.75
CA GLY A 321 -2.50 14.04 -19.02
C GLY A 321 -2.69 13.43 -17.64
N VAL A 322 -1.63 12.88 -17.03
CA VAL A 322 -1.67 12.31 -15.68
C VAL A 322 -0.94 13.23 -14.70
N ASP A 323 -1.68 13.72 -13.69
CA ASP A 323 -1.12 14.50 -12.59
C ASP A 323 -0.76 13.58 -11.41
N LEU A 324 0.55 13.44 -11.13
CA LEU A 324 1.06 12.60 -10.05
C LEU A 324 1.18 13.40 -8.75
N THR A 325 0.70 12.81 -7.65
CA THR A 325 0.89 13.31 -6.29
C THR A 325 1.60 12.25 -5.45
N HIS A 326 2.70 12.66 -4.80
CA HIS A 326 3.45 11.78 -3.92
C HIS A 326 2.75 11.66 -2.56
N VAL A 327 2.62 10.44 -2.06
CA VAL A 327 2.07 10.11 -0.75
C VAL A 327 3.00 9.19 0.01
N TYR A 328 2.91 9.22 1.33
CA TYR A 328 3.71 8.36 2.20
C TYR A 328 2.84 7.74 3.30
N GLY A 329 3.17 6.52 3.63
CA GLY A 329 2.59 5.75 4.72
C GLY A 329 3.07 4.31 4.70
N LEU A 330 2.65 3.56 5.68
CA LEU A 330 3.03 2.17 5.91
C LEU A 330 1.76 1.32 6.08
N THR A 331 1.94 0.01 6.20
CA THR A 331 0.84 -0.88 6.58
C THR A 331 0.26 -0.43 7.92
N GLU A 332 1.10 -0.05 8.85
CA GLU A 332 0.77 0.41 10.19
C GLU A 332 0.00 1.74 10.24
N THR A 333 -0.10 2.44 9.10
CA THR A 333 -0.86 3.69 8.95
C THR A 333 -1.99 3.60 7.92
N TYR A 334 -2.51 2.40 7.65
CA TYR A 334 -3.61 2.15 6.69
C TYR A 334 -3.25 2.47 5.22
N GLY A 335 -1.97 2.51 4.88
CA GLY A 335 -1.46 3.05 3.63
C GLY A 335 -1.08 4.53 3.80
N PRO A 336 -1.41 5.43 2.84
CA PRO A 336 -1.05 6.83 2.94
C PRO A 336 -1.62 7.51 4.18
N ALA A 337 -0.74 8.21 4.90
CA ALA A 337 -1.06 9.07 6.05
C ALA A 337 -0.38 10.44 5.95
N ALA A 338 0.42 10.64 4.89
CA ALA A 338 1.00 11.91 4.49
C ALA A 338 0.88 12.10 2.98
N VAL A 339 0.81 13.36 2.55
CA VAL A 339 0.68 13.77 1.15
C VAL A 339 1.58 14.96 0.86
N CYS A 340 2.23 14.95 -0.30
CA CYS A 340 2.89 16.12 -0.84
C CYS A 340 1.83 17.09 -1.37
N ALA A 341 1.25 17.89 -0.46
CA ALA A 341 0.23 18.87 -0.79
C ALA A 341 0.82 19.94 -1.70
N LYS A 342 0.32 20.03 -2.93
CA LYS A 342 0.85 20.98 -3.92
C LYS A 342 0.33 22.38 -3.67
N HIS A 343 1.23 23.37 -3.69
CA HIS A 343 0.85 24.77 -3.69
C HIS A 343 0.58 25.24 -5.13
N ALA A 344 -0.41 26.10 -5.31
CA ALA A 344 -0.81 26.60 -6.63
C ALA A 344 0.33 27.28 -7.42
N ASN A 345 1.24 27.95 -6.72
CA ASN A 345 2.39 28.63 -7.32
C ASN A 345 3.49 27.68 -7.81
N TRP A 346 3.49 26.39 -7.40
CA TRP A 346 4.52 25.45 -7.86
C TRP A 346 4.45 25.17 -9.36
N ALA A 347 3.25 25.22 -9.94
CA ALA A 347 3.08 25.02 -11.38
C ALA A 347 3.82 26.06 -12.24
N ALA A 348 4.14 27.21 -11.70
CA ALA A 348 4.88 28.28 -12.39
C ALA A 348 6.41 28.19 -12.20
N LEU A 349 6.89 27.27 -11.35
CA LEU A 349 8.32 27.10 -11.08
C LEU A 349 9.02 26.33 -12.22
N PRO A 350 10.35 26.46 -12.36
CA PRO A 350 11.12 25.59 -13.24
C PRO A 350 10.90 24.11 -12.93
N VAL A 351 10.89 23.26 -13.95
CA VAL A 351 10.59 21.81 -13.81
C VAL A 351 11.47 21.14 -12.74
N ALA A 352 12.77 21.49 -12.69
CA ALA A 352 13.69 20.93 -11.68
C ALA A 352 13.26 21.24 -10.24
N GLU A 353 12.75 22.45 -9.98
CA GLU A 353 12.23 22.84 -8.68
C GLU A 353 10.90 22.13 -8.35
N GLN A 354 10.00 22.02 -9.33
CA GLN A 354 8.76 21.25 -9.16
C GLN A 354 9.04 19.80 -8.77
N VAL A 355 10.05 19.18 -9.39
CA VAL A 355 10.47 17.81 -9.10
C VAL A 355 10.99 17.66 -7.67
N ASP A 356 11.86 18.57 -7.21
CA ASP A 356 12.38 18.51 -5.84
C ASP A 356 11.26 18.70 -4.81
N LEU A 357 10.35 19.64 -5.05
CA LEU A 357 9.19 19.87 -4.19
C LEU A 357 8.23 18.67 -4.16
N ASN A 358 7.92 18.09 -5.32
CA ASN A 358 7.01 16.94 -5.44
C ASN A 358 7.65 15.62 -4.98
N GLY A 359 8.97 15.54 -4.88
CA GLY A 359 9.70 14.37 -4.38
C GLY A 359 9.64 14.21 -2.85
N ARG A 360 9.10 15.18 -2.12
CA ARG A 360 8.95 15.12 -0.65
C ARG A 360 7.76 14.26 -0.26
N GLN A 361 7.80 13.65 0.93
CA GLN A 361 6.68 12.88 1.49
C GLN A 361 5.54 13.79 1.94
N GLY A 362 5.84 15.05 2.19
CA GLY A 362 4.86 16.10 2.40
C GLY A 362 4.44 16.29 3.85
N VAL A 363 3.14 16.50 4.03
CA VAL A 363 2.51 16.84 5.30
C VAL A 363 1.45 15.80 5.67
N ARG A 364 0.98 15.81 6.92
CA ARG A 364 -0.03 14.86 7.43
C ARG A 364 -1.33 14.88 6.62
N TYR A 365 -2.00 13.73 6.54
CA TYR A 365 -3.38 13.63 6.10
C TYR A 365 -4.32 14.39 7.07
N HIS A 366 -5.51 14.76 6.60
CA HIS A 366 -6.46 15.58 7.35
C HIS A 366 -6.91 14.95 8.68
N ALA A 367 -7.12 13.63 8.72
CA ALA A 367 -7.52 12.93 9.94
C ALA A 367 -6.33 12.41 10.78
N GLN A 368 -5.09 12.62 10.34
CA GLN A 368 -3.89 12.31 11.13
C GLN A 368 -3.58 13.48 12.06
N GLU A 369 -3.34 13.22 13.33
CA GLU A 369 -3.05 14.29 14.30
C GLU A 369 -1.69 14.93 14.04
N ALA A 370 -0.64 14.10 13.88
CA ALA A 370 0.72 14.59 13.65
C ALA A 370 1.55 13.66 12.78
N ILE A 371 2.44 14.26 12.00
CA ILE A 371 3.67 13.69 11.45
C ILE A 371 4.79 14.63 11.83
N THR A 372 5.88 14.10 12.34
CA THR A 372 7.07 14.88 12.67
C THR A 372 8.32 14.03 12.53
N VAL A 373 9.48 14.65 12.68
CA VAL A 373 10.78 13.98 12.70
C VAL A 373 11.41 14.22 14.07
N LEU A 374 11.59 13.14 14.83
CA LEU A 374 12.17 13.19 16.18
C LEU A 374 13.53 12.49 16.20
N ASP A 375 14.42 12.95 17.06
CA ASP A 375 15.56 12.15 17.48
C ASP A 375 15.04 10.95 18.29
N PRO A 376 15.29 9.71 17.86
CA PRO A 376 14.67 8.53 18.49
C PRO A 376 15.20 8.26 19.91
N ALA A 377 16.31 8.86 20.33
CA ALA A 377 16.88 8.67 21.67
C ALA A 377 16.36 9.71 22.66
N SER A 378 16.29 10.98 22.26
CA SER A 378 15.81 12.07 23.13
C SER A 378 14.29 12.29 23.02
N MET A 379 13.66 11.86 21.93
CA MET A 379 12.28 12.15 21.56
C MET A 379 12.02 13.67 21.36
N GLU A 380 13.06 14.44 21.11
CA GLU A 380 12.96 15.86 20.79
C GLU A 380 12.82 16.06 19.27
N GLU A 381 12.11 17.09 18.85
CA GLU A 381 11.91 17.42 17.44
C GLU A 381 13.23 17.94 16.85
N VAL A 382 13.62 17.44 15.68
CA VAL A 382 14.81 17.92 14.97
C VAL A 382 14.59 19.32 14.41
N PRO A 383 15.66 20.14 14.24
CA PRO A 383 15.56 21.43 13.55
C PRO A 383 14.98 21.28 12.12
N TRP A 384 14.23 22.29 11.68
CA TRP A 384 13.65 22.33 10.34
C TRP A 384 14.64 22.92 9.30
N ASP A 385 15.85 22.37 9.30
CA ASP A 385 17.02 22.88 8.55
C ASP A 385 17.30 22.11 7.24
N LYS A 386 16.55 21.04 6.93
CA LYS A 386 16.72 20.12 5.79
C LYS A 386 17.96 19.21 5.91
N GLU A 387 18.70 19.27 7.01
CA GLU A 387 19.99 18.61 7.22
C GLU A 387 19.96 17.64 8.39
N THR A 388 19.43 18.07 9.55
CA THR A 388 19.38 17.25 10.76
C THR A 388 18.41 16.11 10.60
N MET A 389 18.94 14.89 10.63
CA MET A 389 18.15 13.66 10.48
C MET A 389 17.57 13.19 11.81
N GLY A 390 16.34 12.73 11.75
CA GLY A 390 15.67 11.98 12.80
C GLY A 390 14.78 10.91 12.22
N GLU A 391 14.01 10.25 13.04
CA GLU A 391 13.00 9.25 12.62
C GLU A 391 11.64 9.91 12.38
N ILE A 392 10.98 9.55 11.28
CA ILE A 392 9.58 9.95 11.06
C ILE A 392 8.71 9.25 12.09
N MET A 393 7.87 10.03 12.75
CA MET A 393 6.91 9.51 13.71
C MET A 393 5.51 10.01 13.42
N PHE A 394 4.55 9.11 13.60
CA PHE A 394 3.12 9.41 13.47
C PHE A 394 2.42 9.36 14.82
N ARG A 395 1.39 10.18 14.98
CA ARG A 395 0.45 10.09 16.10
C ARG A 395 -0.95 10.45 15.62
N GLY A 396 -1.94 9.65 16.03
CA GLY A 396 -3.34 9.95 15.77
C GLY A 396 -4.16 8.77 15.26
N ASN A 397 -5.29 9.10 14.67
CA ASN A 397 -6.36 8.16 14.35
C ASN A 397 -6.05 7.20 13.19
N LEU A 398 -5.02 7.50 12.38
CA LEU A 398 -4.60 6.67 11.24
C LEU A 398 -3.39 5.80 11.61
N VAL A 399 -3.33 5.34 12.85
CA VAL A 399 -2.31 4.40 13.32
C VAL A 399 -3.00 3.11 13.75
N MET A 400 -2.40 1.97 13.44
CA MET A 400 -2.91 0.61 13.74
C MET A 400 -3.27 0.40 15.22
N LYS A 401 -4.04 -0.65 15.53
CA LYS A 401 -4.22 -1.11 16.93
C LYS A 401 -2.91 -1.65 17.53
N GLY A 402 -2.11 -2.31 16.70
CA GLY A 402 -0.88 -2.98 17.08
C GLY A 402 -0.61 -4.22 16.23
N TYR A 403 0.39 -4.99 16.62
CA TYR A 403 0.74 -6.25 15.98
C TYR A 403 0.09 -7.43 16.67
N LEU A 404 -0.66 -8.23 15.90
CA LEU A 404 -1.34 -9.43 16.38
C LEU A 404 -0.36 -10.36 17.09
N LYS A 405 -0.72 -10.80 18.31
CA LYS A 405 0.08 -11.73 19.14
C LYS A 405 1.53 -11.30 19.39
N ASN A 406 1.82 -10.00 19.26
CA ASN A 406 3.16 -9.46 19.46
C ASN A 406 3.15 -8.17 20.31
N PRO A 407 2.81 -8.27 21.60
CA PRO A 407 2.72 -7.10 22.48
C PRO A 407 4.06 -6.38 22.66
N LYS A 408 5.19 -7.11 22.60
CA LYS A 408 6.52 -6.52 22.69
C LYS A 408 6.78 -5.58 21.52
N ALA A 409 6.62 -6.06 20.29
CA ALA A 409 6.83 -5.21 19.10
C ALA A 409 5.82 -4.05 19.04
N THR A 410 4.59 -4.25 19.53
CA THR A 410 3.59 -3.18 19.64
C THR A 410 4.07 -2.09 20.60
N ALA A 411 4.50 -2.46 21.80
CA ALA A 411 5.01 -1.51 22.80
C ALA A 411 6.24 -0.75 22.30
N GLU A 412 7.19 -1.45 21.66
CA GLU A 412 8.38 -0.84 21.06
C GLU A 412 8.00 0.17 19.96
N SER A 413 7.03 -0.19 19.10
CA SER A 413 6.59 0.69 18.00
C SER A 413 5.80 1.91 18.48
N PHE A 414 5.29 1.92 19.71
CA PHE A 414 4.53 3.04 20.29
C PHE A 414 5.28 3.74 21.44
N ALA A 415 6.59 3.52 21.53
CA ALA A 415 7.40 4.14 22.57
C ALA A 415 7.26 5.67 22.55
N GLY A 416 7.28 6.30 23.72
CA GLY A 416 7.15 7.75 23.84
C GLY A 416 5.81 8.35 23.36
N GLY A 417 4.77 7.50 23.11
CA GLY A 417 3.46 7.96 22.63
C GLY A 417 3.41 8.30 21.14
N TRP A 418 4.37 7.83 20.36
CA TRP A 418 4.47 7.98 18.92
C TRP A 418 4.62 6.64 18.24
N TYR A 419 4.10 6.52 17.02
CA TYR A 419 4.39 5.37 16.17
C TYR A 419 5.73 5.58 15.45
N HIS A 420 6.69 4.71 15.73
CA HIS A 420 8.03 4.67 15.16
C HIS A 420 8.01 3.98 13.80
N THR A 421 8.34 4.70 12.73
CA THR A 421 8.30 4.15 11.36
C THR A 421 9.54 3.36 10.97
N GLY A 422 10.69 3.65 11.59
CA GLY A 422 12.00 3.18 11.18
C GLY A 422 12.53 3.86 9.91
N ASP A 423 11.86 4.89 9.41
CA ASP A 423 12.29 5.68 8.25
C ASP A 423 12.93 6.99 8.73
N LEU A 424 14.17 7.27 8.28
CA LEU A 424 14.91 8.49 8.62
C LEU A 424 14.60 9.60 7.63
N ALA A 425 14.42 10.79 8.14
CA ALA A 425 14.04 11.96 7.37
C ALA A 425 14.60 13.25 7.93
N VAL A 426 14.39 14.32 7.20
CA VAL A 426 14.62 15.70 7.62
C VAL A 426 13.33 16.50 7.52
N MET A 427 13.24 17.58 8.34
CA MET A 427 12.16 18.55 8.24
C MET A 427 12.61 19.75 7.41
N HIS A 428 11.75 20.18 6.49
CA HIS A 428 11.93 21.41 5.74
C HIS A 428 11.29 22.59 6.49
N ALA A 429 11.80 23.81 6.26
CA ALA A 429 11.31 25.03 6.91
C ALA A 429 9.82 25.33 6.66
N ASP A 430 9.23 24.76 5.59
CA ASP A 430 7.81 24.84 5.25
C ASP A 430 6.98 23.69 5.84
N GLY A 431 7.56 22.88 6.73
CA GLY A 431 6.87 21.79 7.43
C GLY A 431 6.75 20.49 6.64
N TYR A 432 7.40 20.38 5.47
CA TYR A 432 7.37 19.14 4.67
C TYR A 432 8.46 18.19 5.11
N VAL A 433 8.10 16.92 5.26
CA VAL A 433 9.03 15.84 5.55
C VAL A 433 9.66 15.34 4.25
N LYS A 434 10.98 15.06 4.27
CA LYS A 434 11.70 14.40 3.18
C LYS A 434 12.49 13.22 3.71
N ILE A 435 12.15 12.00 3.28
CA ILE A 435 12.86 10.78 3.63
C ILE A 435 14.29 10.84 3.08
N LYS A 436 15.23 10.42 3.92
CA LYS A 436 16.65 10.27 3.56
C LYS A 436 17.03 8.80 3.43
N ASP A 437 16.57 7.95 4.34
CA ASP A 437 16.81 6.51 4.29
C ASP A 437 15.94 5.75 5.31
N ARG A 438 16.11 4.43 5.35
CA ARG A 438 15.68 3.62 6.49
C ARG A 438 16.82 3.49 7.50
N SER A 439 16.50 3.49 8.78
CA SER A 439 17.51 3.40 9.83
C SER A 439 18.46 2.19 9.67
N LYS A 440 17.93 1.06 9.17
CA LYS A 440 18.69 -0.16 8.90
C LYS A 440 19.38 -0.23 7.53
N ASP A 441 19.13 0.74 6.65
CA ASP A 441 19.70 0.81 5.30
C ASP A 441 20.79 1.89 5.17
N VAL A 442 20.90 2.79 6.18
CA VAL A 442 22.02 3.74 6.29
C VAL A 442 23.33 2.99 6.37
N ILE A 443 24.30 3.43 5.60
CA ILE A 443 25.65 2.86 5.52
C ILE A 443 26.57 3.69 6.38
N ILE A 444 27.20 3.09 7.38
CA ILE A 444 28.12 3.80 8.29
C ILE A 444 29.56 3.59 7.83
N SER A 445 30.08 4.53 7.07
CA SER A 445 31.42 4.45 6.46
C SER A 445 32.39 5.41 7.14
N GLY A 446 33.33 4.88 7.91
CA GLY A 446 34.34 5.70 8.61
C GLY A 446 33.76 6.69 9.61
N GLY A 447 32.58 6.40 10.16
CA GLY A 447 31.85 7.29 11.08
C GLY A 447 30.88 8.27 10.40
N GLU A 448 30.84 8.29 9.07
CA GLU A 448 29.91 9.10 8.29
C GLU A 448 28.69 8.30 7.87
N ASN A 449 27.50 8.88 8.01
CA ASN A 449 26.24 8.29 7.58
C ASN A 449 26.01 8.55 6.08
N ILE A 450 25.94 7.49 5.30
CA ILE A 450 25.65 7.55 3.87
C ILE A 450 24.22 7.06 3.64
N SER A 451 23.37 7.91 3.08
CA SER A 451 22.04 7.51 2.62
C SER A 451 22.17 6.62 1.38
N SER A 452 21.62 5.42 1.48
CA SER A 452 21.55 4.51 0.33
C SER A 452 20.68 5.10 -0.79
N ILE A 453 19.62 5.83 -0.45
CA ILE A 453 18.70 6.49 -1.38
C ILE A 453 19.43 7.61 -2.14
N GLU A 454 20.27 8.40 -1.47
CA GLU A 454 21.03 9.47 -2.14
C GLU A 454 21.96 8.92 -3.22
N VAL A 455 22.57 7.77 -2.96
CA VAL A 455 23.44 7.09 -3.94
C VAL A 455 22.61 6.52 -5.09
N GLU A 456 21.45 5.91 -4.78
CA GLU A 456 20.50 5.39 -5.76
C GLU A 456 19.99 6.50 -6.70
N ASP A 457 19.66 7.67 -6.16
CA ASP A 457 19.19 8.83 -6.93
C ASP A 457 20.22 9.29 -7.98
N VAL A 458 21.51 9.20 -7.65
CA VAL A 458 22.57 9.49 -8.63
C VAL A 458 22.66 8.40 -9.67
N LEU A 459 22.61 7.13 -9.27
CA LEU A 459 22.65 5.99 -10.20
C LEU A 459 21.47 6.00 -11.18
N TYR A 460 20.27 6.41 -10.76
CA TYR A 460 19.12 6.55 -11.65
C TYR A 460 19.29 7.62 -12.75
N LYS A 461 20.22 8.58 -12.59
CA LYS A 461 20.55 9.57 -13.63
C LYS A 461 21.47 9.02 -14.71
N HIS A 462 22.10 7.86 -14.47
CA HIS A 462 22.97 7.23 -15.47
C HIS A 462 22.13 6.63 -16.61
N PRO A 463 22.46 6.94 -17.90
CA PRO A 463 21.60 6.57 -19.04
C PRO A 463 21.39 5.06 -19.22
N ALA A 464 22.34 4.23 -18.77
CA ALA A 464 22.27 2.77 -18.88
C ALA A 464 21.45 2.11 -17.75
N VAL A 465 21.07 2.83 -16.68
CA VAL A 465 20.42 2.27 -15.50
C VAL A 465 18.91 2.30 -15.64
N ILE A 466 18.24 1.16 -15.41
CA ILE A 466 16.78 1.07 -15.31
C ILE A 466 16.33 1.01 -13.84
N ALA A 467 17.09 0.34 -12.99
CA ALA A 467 16.86 0.27 -11.56
C ALA A 467 18.18 0.10 -10.80
N ALA A 468 18.26 0.67 -9.61
CA ALA A 468 19.42 0.56 -8.73
C ALA A 468 18.99 0.33 -7.28
N ALA A 469 19.81 -0.38 -6.54
CA ALA A 469 19.72 -0.51 -5.10
C ALA A 469 21.11 -0.50 -4.48
N VAL A 470 21.26 0.24 -3.38
CA VAL A 470 22.54 0.36 -2.68
C VAL A 470 22.40 -0.21 -1.27
N VAL A 471 23.36 -1.02 -0.88
CA VAL A 471 23.41 -1.64 0.44
C VAL A 471 24.81 -1.52 1.04
N ALA A 472 24.88 -1.61 2.37
CA ALA A 472 26.15 -1.71 3.07
C ALA A 472 26.85 -3.04 2.74
N THR A 473 28.16 -2.99 2.49
CA THR A 473 29.03 -4.14 2.47
C THR A 473 30.17 -3.93 3.47
N PRO A 474 30.60 -4.97 4.22
CA PRO A 474 31.71 -4.85 5.16
C PRO A 474 33.01 -4.42 4.47
N ASP A 475 33.75 -3.52 5.11
CA ASP A 475 35.07 -3.03 4.68
C ASP A 475 36.03 -2.99 5.87
N ARG A 476 37.28 -3.48 5.68
CA ARG A 476 38.28 -3.55 6.76
C ARG A 476 38.76 -2.19 7.27
N THR A 477 38.71 -1.19 6.43
CA THR A 477 39.21 0.16 6.75
C THR A 477 38.11 1.09 7.25
N TRP A 478 36.92 1.01 6.62
CA TRP A 478 35.84 1.97 6.83
C TRP A 478 34.66 1.39 7.64
N GLY A 479 34.74 0.11 8.04
CA GLY A 479 33.63 -0.61 8.67
C GLY A 479 32.61 -1.08 7.64
N GLU A 480 31.94 -0.14 7.01
CA GLU A 480 31.02 -0.37 5.89
C GLU A 480 31.33 0.55 4.72
N VAL A 481 30.98 0.11 3.49
CA VAL A 481 31.03 0.92 2.28
C VAL A 481 29.83 0.64 1.39
N PRO A 482 29.41 1.59 0.52
CA PRO A 482 28.32 1.37 -0.41
C PRO A 482 28.67 0.34 -1.49
N CYS A 483 27.76 -0.63 -1.69
CA CYS A 483 27.75 -1.57 -2.80
C CYS A 483 26.47 -1.36 -3.62
N ALA A 484 26.63 -1.05 -4.91
CA ALA A 484 25.50 -0.80 -5.80
C ALA A 484 25.14 -2.07 -6.60
N PHE A 485 23.87 -2.44 -6.59
CA PHE A 485 23.28 -3.45 -7.44
C PHE A 485 22.44 -2.75 -8.52
N ILE A 486 22.68 -3.06 -9.78
CA ILE A 486 22.15 -2.30 -10.92
C ILE A 486 21.50 -3.24 -11.94
N GLU A 487 20.26 -2.91 -12.29
CA GLU A 487 19.54 -3.49 -13.42
C GLU A 487 19.70 -2.56 -14.63
N LEU A 488 20.27 -3.08 -15.72
CA LEU A 488 20.60 -2.30 -16.91
C LEU A 488 19.43 -2.27 -17.90
N ARG A 489 19.38 -1.21 -18.70
CA ARG A 489 18.52 -1.13 -19.87
C ARG A 489 18.96 -2.15 -20.91
N GLU A 490 18.00 -2.63 -21.68
CA GLU A 490 18.27 -3.57 -22.78
C GLU A 490 19.30 -2.99 -23.78
N GLY A 491 20.33 -3.77 -24.07
CA GLY A 491 21.42 -3.36 -24.94
C GLY A 491 22.50 -2.48 -24.30
N ALA A 492 22.37 -2.08 -23.05
CA ALA A 492 23.40 -1.33 -22.32
C ALA A 492 24.40 -2.29 -21.66
N ALA A 493 25.69 -1.97 -21.71
CA ALA A 493 26.76 -2.77 -21.12
C ALA A 493 27.90 -1.87 -20.59
N PRO A 494 27.62 -0.95 -19.63
CA PRO A 494 28.70 -0.17 -19.01
C PRO A 494 29.56 -1.08 -18.14
N SER A 495 30.82 -0.72 -17.99
CA SER A 495 31.71 -1.34 -17.00
C SER A 495 31.39 -0.83 -15.59
N GLU A 496 31.77 -1.60 -14.58
CA GLU A 496 31.71 -1.17 -13.17
C GLU A 496 32.43 0.18 -12.96
N GLN A 497 33.62 0.34 -13.55
CA GLN A 497 34.44 1.53 -13.41
C GLN A 497 33.78 2.78 -14.03
N GLU A 498 33.07 2.65 -15.14
CA GLU A 498 32.33 3.75 -15.76
C GLU A 498 31.21 4.25 -14.86
N VAL A 499 30.47 3.34 -14.20
CA VAL A 499 29.41 3.70 -13.26
C VAL A 499 30.00 4.35 -12.00
N ILE A 500 31.10 3.83 -11.46
CA ILE A 500 31.80 4.43 -10.31
C ILE A 500 32.30 5.84 -10.65
N GLU A 501 32.88 6.03 -11.82
CA GLU A 501 33.36 7.34 -12.24
C GLU A 501 32.21 8.34 -12.46
N PHE A 502 31.09 7.87 -13.02
CA PHE A 502 29.86 8.68 -13.07
C PHE A 502 29.41 9.14 -11.68
N CYS A 503 29.41 8.23 -10.71
CA CYS A 503 29.07 8.60 -9.32
C CYS A 503 30.07 9.62 -8.73
N ARG A 504 31.38 9.50 -9.00
CA ARG A 504 32.40 10.44 -8.54
C ARG A 504 32.19 11.87 -9.03
N GLN A 505 31.60 12.03 -10.20
CA GLN A 505 31.32 13.34 -10.80
C GLN A 505 30.07 13.99 -10.21
N HIS A 506 29.18 13.21 -9.55
CA HIS A 506 27.85 13.67 -9.13
C HIS A 506 27.61 13.61 -7.63
N MET A 507 28.56 13.09 -6.84
CA MET A 507 28.44 13.03 -5.37
C MET A 507 29.79 13.14 -4.65
N ALA A 508 29.75 13.35 -3.34
CA ALA A 508 30.94 13.38 -2.50
C ALA A 508 31.69 12.02 -2.52
N ARG A 509 33.02 12.05 -2.51
CA ARG A 509 33.87 10.86 -2.70
C ARG A 509 33.60 9.73 -1.72
N PHE A 510 33.27 10.04 -0.48
CA PHE A 510 33.02 9.03 0.55
C PHE A 510 31.70 8.27 0.33
N LYS A 511 30.73 8.85 -0.42
CA LYS A 511 29.44 8.24 -0.77
C LYS A 511 29.51 7.34 -2.01
N VAL A 512 30.59 7.44 -2.79
CA VAL A 512 30.73 6.69 -4.05
C VAL A 512 30.76 5.18 -3.79
N PRO A 513 29.97 4.37 -4.49
CA PRO A 513 30.03 2.92 -4.37
C PRO A 513 31.44 2.40 -4.62
N LYS A 514 31.89 1.48 -3.75
CA LYS A 514 33.18 0.79 -3.93
C LYS A 514 33.07 -0.40 -4.87
N ARG A 515 31.85 -0.91 -5.06
CA ARG A 515 31.53 -2.05 -5.95
C ARG A 515 30.21 -1.79 -6.68
N VAL A 516 30.14 -2.29 -7.89
CA VAL A 516 28.94 -2.31 -8.71
C VAL A 516 28.69 -3.73 -9.20
N ILE A 517 27.49 -4.25 -8.96
CA ILE A 517 27.06 -5.58 -9.37
C ILE A 517 25.87 -5.44 -10.32
N PHE A 518 26.04 -5.91 -11.55
CA PHE A 518 24.94 -5.91 -12.53
C PHE A 518 24.11 -7.19 -12.38
N CYS A 519 22.82 -7.03 -12.10
CA CYS A 519 21.90 -8.15 -11.91
C CYS A 519 20.43 -7.71 -12.08
N THR A 520 19.52 -8.69 -12.20
CA THR A 520 18.10 -8.44 -12.00
C THR A 520 17.83 -8.26 -10.51
N LEU A 521 17.19 -7.15 -10.13
CA LEU A 521 16.94 -6.83 -8.73
C LEU A 521 15.78 -7.64 -8.16
N PRO A 522 15.95 -8.28 -6.99
CA PRO A 522 14.85 -8.97 -6.30
C PRO A 522 13.81 -7.94 -5.83
N LYS A 523 12.55 -8.13 -6.24
CA LYS A 523 11.45 -7.22 -5.93
C LYS A 523 10.32 -7.95 -5.19
N THR A 524 9.64 -7.24 -4.31
CA THR A 524 8.39 -7.71 -3.72
C THR A 524 7.27 -7.72 -4.77
N SER A 525 6.12 -8.27 -4.42
CA SER A 525 4.90 -8.22 -5.26
C SER A 525 4.44 -6.81 -5.61
N THR A 526 4.76 -5.84 -4.77
CA THR A 526 4.45 -4.42 -4.98
C THR A 526 5.54 -3.67 -5.74
N GLY A 527 6.60 -4.38 -6.19
CA GLY A 527 7.72 -3.77 -6.94
C GLY A 527 8.82 -3.17 -6.06
N LYS A 528 8.73 -3.29 -4.72
CA LYS A 528 9.76 -2.81 -3.80
C LYS A 528 10.99 -3.72 -3.83
N ILE A 529 12.18 -3.15 -3.97
CA ILE A 529 13.43 -3.90 -3.97
C ILE A 529 13.70 -4.49 -2.58
N GLN A 530 14.08 -5.77 -2.56
CA GLN A 530 14.37 -6.53 -1.34
C GLN A 530 15.84 -6.37 -0.94
N LYS A 531 16.20 -5.21 -0.36
CA LYS A 531 17.59 -4.90 0.04
C LYS A 531 18.20 -5.93 1.00
N TYR A 532 17.40 -6.63 1.80
CA TYR A 532 17.91 -7.68 2.69
C TYR A 532 18.56 -8.84 1.91
N VAL A 533 18.00 -9.23 0.76
CA VAL A 533 18.59 -10.24 -0.14
C VAL A 533 19.92 -9.74 -0.70
N LEU A 534 19.93 -8.47 -1.13
CA LEU A 534 21.14 -7.86 -1.69
C LEU A 534 22.26 -7.70 -0.67
N ARG A 535 21.91 -7.42 0.62
CA ARG A 535 22.92 -7.39 1.70
C ARG A 535 23.60 -8.74 1.91
N GLU A 536 22.86 -9.84 1.86
CA GLU A 536 23.46 -11.17 1.99
C GLU A 536 24.35 -11.50 0.78
N GLN A 537 23.94 -11.09 -0.42
CA GLN A 537 24.78 -11.21 -1.62
C GLN A 537 26.05 -10.37 -1.52
N ALA A 538 25.96 -9.12 -1.03
CA ALA A 538 27.10 -8.24 -0.84
C ALA A 538 28.11 -8.81 0.17
N LYS A 539 27.64 -9.36 1.30
CA LYS A 539 28.47 -10.03 2.30
C LYS A 539 29.19 -11.25 1.71
N SER A 540 28.46 -12.07 0.95
CA SER A 540 29.04 -13.26 0.31
C SER A 540 30.12 -12.89 -0.72
N ALA A 541 29.89 -11.84 -1.48
CA ALA A 541 30.87 -11.33 -2.44
C ALA A 541 32.12 -10.72 -1.78
N ALA A 542 31.97 -10.09 -0.61
CA ALA A 542 33.10 -9.55 0.17
C ALA A 542 33.93 -10.65 0.87
N ALA A 543 33.35 -11.81 1.16
CA ALA A 543 34.06 -12.93 1.80
C ALA A 543 34.96 -13.73 0.84
N ILE A 544 34.86 -13.52 -0.46
CA ILE A 544 35.65 -14.21 -1.51
C ILE A 544 36.94 -13.44 -1.85
N GLU A 545 37.08 -12.20 -1.38
CA GLU A 545 38.30 -11.36 -1.47
C GLU A 545 39.03 -11.33 -0.11
#